data_52508d6184ac101b55ca4e84ea13a049
#
_entry.id   52508d6184ac101b55ca4e84ea13a049
#
_cell.length_a   1.000
_cell.length_b   1.000
_cell.length_c   1.000
_cell.angle_alpha   90.00
_cell.angle_beta   90.00
_cell.angle_gamma   90.00
#
_symmetry.space_group_name_H-M   'P 1'
#
loop_
_entity.id
_entity.type
_entity.pdbx_description
1 polymer ?
#
loop_
_entity_poly.entity_id
_entity_poly.type
_entity_poly.pdbx_seq_one_letter_code
_entity_poly.pdbx_strand_id
1 'polypeptide(L)'
;MAQAPRGTLEHLRLASTRLANERDVSLYLPAPPPATGQPLPLLVLFDRDAYLDRADVPALLDALIAQRRIPPLAAVFVGHPAPALRGTELPANPGFADFLAHELMPWLRARQPGISHGARDVVVAGSSYGGLAAAFAGYRHPGVFGNVLALSGSFWWGPRNVPRAPDFERFGEGEWLTREFAASARLPLRFFITAGLMEITLTGDGGGILDTSRHLRTVLQAKGYPVHYQEFAGGHDYYAWRGELAQGLVHLLGERMAAP
;
A
#
# COMPACT_ATOMS: atom_id res chain seq x y z
N MET A 1 11.47 -3.53 31.23
CA MET A 1 10.73 -4.30 30.21
C MET A 1 11.76 -4.90 29.26
N ALA A 2 11.69 -6.19 28.94
CA ALA A 2 12.57 -6.80 27.95
C ALA A 2 12.32 -6.11 26.59
N GLN A 3 13.38 -5.76 25.89
CA GLN A 3 13.29 -5.14 24.57
C GLN A 3 12.71 -6.18 23.59
N ALA A 4 11.74 -5.79 22.76
CA ALA A 4 11.19 -6.69 21.75
C ALA A 4 12.31 -7.24 20.85
N PRO A 5 12.26 -8.51 20.45
CA PRO A 5 13.20 -9.05 19.48
C PRO A 5 13.17 -8.19 18.20
N ARG A 6 14.33 -7.81 17.71
CA ARG A 6 14.43 -7.00 16.49
C ARG A 6 14.61 -7.89 15.27
N GLY A 7 13.76 -7.65 14.27
CA GLY A 7 13.94 -8.21 12.92
C GLY A 7 15.22 -7.69 12.25
N THR A 8 15.56 -8.30 11.14
CA THR A 8 16.69 -7.89 10.30
C THR A 8 16.21 -7.03 9.14
N LEU A 9 16.98 -6.02 8.78
CA LEU A 9 16.71 -5.17 7.61
C LEU A 9 17.93 -5.26 6.67
N GLU A 10 17.69 -5.78 5.47
CA GLU A 10 18.70 -5.88 4.42
C GLU A 10 18.43 -4.83 3.33
N HIS A 11 19.46 -4.05 2.97
CA HIS A 11 19.40 -3.08 1.88
C HIS A 11 19.94 -3.72 0.60
N LEU A 12 19.18 -3.63 -0.46
CA LEU A 12 19.40 -4.35 -1.71
C LEU A 12 19.13 -3.44 -2.90
N ARG A 13 19.65 -3.80 -4.05
CA ARG A 13 19.33 -3.18 -5.33
C ARG A 13 18.64 -4.17 -6.24
N LEU A 14 17.62 -3.71 -6.94
CA LEU A 14 16.84 -4.50 -7.89
C LEU A 14 16.81 -3.79 -9.24
N ALA A 15 17.39 -4.43 -10.25
CA ALA A 15 17.26 -4.00 -11.63
C ALA A 15 15.90 -4.43 -12.18
N SER A 16 15.23 -3.52 -12.87
CA SER A 16 13.98 -3.77 -13.58
C SER A 16 14.17 -3.64 -15.08
N THR A 17 13.86 -4.69 -15.80
CA THR A 17 13.83 -4.65 -17.28
C THR A 17 12.59 -3.91 -17.79
N ARG A 18 11.47 -4.03 -17.07
CA ARG A 18 10.20 -3.38 -17.42
C ARG A 18 10.25 -1.86 -17.29
N LEU A 19 10.96 -1.37 -16.28
CA LEU A 19 11.09 0.06 -16.00
C LEU A 19 12.41 0.64 -16.54
N ALA A 20 13.28 -0.21 -17.11
CA ALA A 20 14.61 0.15 -17.61
C ALA A 20 15.42 0.97 -16.58
N ASN A 21 15.36 0.58 -15.31
CA ASN A 21 16.07 1.24 -14.22
C ASN A 21 16.49 0.26 -13.13
N GLU A 22 17.26 0.76 -12.18
CA GLU A 22 17.63 0.05 -10.94
C GLU A 22 17.19 0.89 -9.75
N ARG A 23 16.67 0.23 -8.71
CA ARG A 23 16.16 0.88 -7.51
C ARG A 23 16.62 0.22 -6.23
N ASP A 24 16.67 1.01 -5.16
CA ASP A 24 16.90 0.50 -3.84
C ASP A 24 15.60 -0.15 -3.31
N VAL A 25 15.76 -1.32 -2.74
CA VAL A 25 14.73 -2.02 -1.98
C VAL A 25 15.30 -2.42 -0.64
N SER A 26 14.47 -2.51 0.40
CA SER A 26 14.90 -3.02 1.69
C SER A 26 13.99 -4.15 2.12
N LEU A 27 14.56 -5.27 2.52
CA LEU A 27 13.83 -6.45 2.97
C LEU A 27 13.95 -6.57 4.50
N TYR A 28 12.82 -6.49 5.19
CA TYR A 28 12.69 -6.78 6.61
C TYR A 28 12.24 -8.22 6.78
N LEU A 29 12.91 -8.94 7.69
CA LEU A 29 12.52 -10.27 8.15
C LEU A 29 12.31 -10.25 9.67
N PRO A 30 11.24 -10.89 10.18
CA PRO A 30 10.87 -10.83 11.58
C PRO A 30 11.81 -11.65 12.47
N ALA A 31 11.89 -11.28 13.76
CA ALA A 31 12.48 -12.09 14.80
C ALA A 31 11.47 -12.28 15.97
N PRO A 32 11.25 -13.53 16.44
CA PRO A 32 11.77 -14.78 15.88
C PRO A 32 11.17 -15.09 14.50
N PRO A 33 11.82 -15.92 13.69
CA PRO A 33 11.25 -16.39 12.44
C PRO A 33 9.95 -17.15 12.70
N PRO A 34 9.05 -17.27 11.70
CA PRO A 34 7.81 -18.04 11.84
C PRO A 34 8.11 -19.50 12.16
N ALA A 35 7.14 -20.20 12.75
CA ALA A 35 7.27 -21.63 12.98
C ALA A 35 7.52 -22.37 11.66
N THR A 36 8.29 -23.46 11.73
CA THR A 36 8.66 -24.25 10.56
C THR A 36 7.44 -24.67 9.75
N GLY A 37 7.44 -24.37 8.45
CA GLY A 37 6.34 -24.72 7.53
C GLY A 37 5.19 -23.72 7.47
N GLN A 38 5.17 -22.68 8.30
CA GLN A 38 4.16 -21.62 8.17
C GLN A 38 4.59 -20.60 7.11
N PRO A 39 3.73 -20.31 6.11
CA PRO A 39 4.02 -19.30 5.11
C PRO A 39 4.07 -17.91 5.75
N LEU A 40 5.06 -17.13 5.37
CA LEU A 40 5.29 -15.78 5.86
C LEU A 40 4.44 -14.79 5.05
N PRO A 41 3.46 -14.09 5.64
CA PRO A 41 2.78 -12.99 4.97
C PRO A 41 3.76 -11.91 4.53
N LEU A 42 3.39 -11.12 3.52
CA LEU A 42 4.24 -10.08 2.96
C LEU A 42 3.54 -8.72 2.97
N LEU A 43 4.23 -7.71 3.46
CA LEU A 43 3.92 -6.31 3.24
C LEU A 43 4.80 -5.77 2.10
N VAL A 44 4.18 -5.21 1.06
CA VAL A 44 4.86 -4.41 0.02
C VAL A 44 4.54 -2.95 0.28
N LEU A 45 5.52 -2.14 0.62
CA LEU A 45 5.33 -0.74 1.03
C LEU A 45 6.18 0.19 0.16
N PHE A 46 5.54 1.21 -0.41
CA PHE A 46 6.21 2.21 -1.25
C PHE A 46 6.84 3.32 -0.41
N ASP A 47 7.55 4.23 -1.07
CA ASP A 47 8.24 5.36 -0.40
C ASP A 47 9.23 4.89 0.68
N ARG A 48 10.09 3.92 0.31
CA ARG A 48 11.06 3.23 1.18
C ARG A 48 11.72 4.15 2.21
N ASP A 49 12.37 5.22 1.75
CA ASP A 49 13.20 6.06 2.63
C ASP A 49 12.34 6.78 3.69
N ALA A 50 11.17 7.27 3.30
CA ALA A 50 10.29 7.94 4.24
C ALA A 50 9.71 6.99 5.31
N TYR A 51 9.39 5.75 4.93
CA TYR A 51 8.88 4.76 5.90
C TYR A 51 9.99 4.15 6.76
N LEU A 52 11.22 4.14 6.30
CA LEU A 52 12.36 3.74 7.13
C LEU A 52 12.78 4.86 8.07
N ASP A 53 12.99 6.08 7.54
CA ASP A 53 13.65 7.16 8.27
C ASP A 53 12.70 8.01 9.13
N ARG A 54 11.46 8.24 8.66
CA ARG A 54 10.49 9.08 9.36
C ARG A 54 9.49 8.30 10.18
N ALA A 55 9.02 7.18 9.65
CA ALA A 55 7.99 6.36 10.30
C ALA A 55 8.56 5.18 11.09
N ASP A 56 9.84 4.85 10.94
CA ASP A 56 10.50 3.72 11.60
C ASP A 56 9.62 2.45 11.61
N VAL A 57 9.20 2.05 10.41
CA VAL A 57 8.30 0.92 10.24
C VAL A 57 8.91 -0.40 10.70
N PRO A 58 10.22 -0.69 10.56
CA PRO A 58 10.81 -1.89 11.14
C PRO A 58 10.53 -2.03 12.64
N ALA A 59 10.75 -0.97 13.43
CA ALA A 59 10.45 -1.01 14.86
C ALA A 59 8.93 -1.11 15.16
N LEU A 60 8.08 -0.55 14.30
CA LEU A 60 6.63 -0.75 14.39
C LEU A 60 6.26 -2.22 14.20
N LEU A 61 6.83 -2.89 13.18
CA LEU A 61 6.58 -4.30 12.91
C LEU A 61 7.06 -5.19 14.07
N ASP A 62 8.28 -4.93 14.59
CA ASP A 62 8.80 -5.63 15.77
C ASP A 62 7.83 -5.53 16.96
N ALA A 63 7.33 -4.33 17.23
CA ALA A 63 6.40 -4.10 18.34
C ALA A 63 5.06 -4.83 18.13
N LEU A 64 4.47 -4.77 16.94
CA LEU A 64 3.20 -5.42 16.63
C LEU A 64 3.30 -6.95 16.70
N ILE A 65 4.41 -7.53 16.23
CA ILE A 65 4.68 -8.96 16.27
C ILE A 65 4.89 -9.41 17.73
N ALA A 66 5.73 -8.68 18.50
CA ALA A 66 5.97 -9.00 19.91
C ALA A 66 4.69 -8.93 20.77
N GLN A 67 3.78 -8.00 20.46
CA GLN A 67 2.47 -7.85 21.07
C GLN A 67 1.44 -8.87 20.55
N ARG A 68 1.81 -9.72 19.60
CA ARG A 68 0.92 -10.70 18.95
C ARG A 68 -0.32 -10.04 18.32
N ARG A 69 -0.19 -8.81 17.84
CA ARG A 69 -1.26 -8.10 17.13
C ARG A 69 -1.32 -8.45 15.65
N ILE A 70 -0.17 -8.85 15.10
CA ILE A 70 -0.04 -9.39 13.75
C ILE A 70 0.84 -10.65 13.80
N PRO A 71 0.72 -11.57 12.84
CA PRO A 71 1.65 -12.69 12.71
C PRO A 71 3.04 -12.18 12.32
N PRO A 72 4.12 -12.97 12.54
CA PRO A 72 5.39 -12.70 11.90
C PRO A 72 5.19 -12.52 10.38
N LEU A 73 5.73 -11.46 9.79
CA LEU A 73 5.62 -11.15 8.36
C LEU A 73 6.94 -10.63 7.81
N ALA A 74 7.18 -10.83 6.52
CA ALA A 74 8.22 -10.11 5.79
C ALA A 74 7.68 -8.76 5.31
N ALA A 75 8.56 -7.76 5.19
CA ALA A 75 8.18 -6.50 4.54
C ALA A 75 9.25 -6.11 3.51
N VAL A 76 8.81 -5.68 2.33
CA VAL A 76 9.67 -5.07 1.33
C VAL A 76 9.31 -3.60 1.17
N PHE A 77 10.31 -2.75 1.34
CA PHE A 77 10.21 -1.31 1.14
C PHE A 77 10.76 -0.99 -0.26
N VAL A 78 9.91 -0.41 -1.10
CA VAL A 78 10.25 -0.14 -2.51
C VAL A 78 10.59 1.34 -2.66
N GLY A 79 11.85 1.61 -3.04
CA GLY A 79 12.36 2.95 -3.32
C GLY A 79 12.09 3.40 -4.75
N HIS A 80 12.37 4.68 -5.01
CA HIS A 80 12.38 5.27 -6.35
C HIS A 80 13.82 5.55 -6.76
N PRO A 81 14.19 5.29 -8.05
CA PRO A 81 15.56 5.56 -8.51
C PRO A 81 15.96 7.03 -8.39
N ALA A 82 14.98 7.92 -8.48
CA ALA A 82 15.14 9.36 -8.23
C ALA A 82 13.82 9.95 -7.72
N PRO A 83 13.86 11.01 -6.88
CA PRO A 83 12.65 11.63 -6.32
C PRO A 83 11.63 12.06 -7.37
N ALA A 84 12.09 12.53 -8.53
CA ALA A 84 11.23 12.97 -9.63
C ALA A 84 10.40 11.82 -10.24
N LEU A 85 10.88 10.58 -10.17
CA LEU A 85 10.17 9.41 -10.72
C LEU A 85 8.97 8.98 -9.87
N ARG A 86 8.92 9.38 -8.60
CA ARG A 86 7.76 9.10 -7.73
C ARG A 86 6.44 9.54 -8.35
N GLY A 87 6.42 10.75 -8.94
CA GLY A 87 5.23 11.34 -9.55
C GLY A 87 4.81 10.69 -10.88
N THR A 88 5.65 9.87 -11.48
CA THR A 88 5.37 9.16 -12.74
C THR A 88 5.17 7.66 -12.54
N GLU A 89 5.81 7.07 -11.55
CA GLU A 89 5.71 5.63 -11.27
C GLU A 89 4.47 5.27 -10.44
N LEU A 90 4.16 6.07 -9.41
CA LEU A 90 3.07 5.71 -8.50
C LEU A 90 1.66 5.98 -9.06
N PRO A 91 1.38 7.12 -9.77
CA PRO A 91 0.01 7.41 -10.18
C PRO A 91 -0.49 6.43 -11.24
N ALA A 92 -1.12 5.35 -10.79
CA ALA A 92 -1.79 4.32 -11.62
C ALA A 92 -0.97 3.88 -12.85
N ASN A 93 0.34 3.73 -12.68
CA ASN A 93 1.26 3.36 -13.78
C ASN A 93 1.25 1.84 -14.00
N PRO A 94 0.80 1.36 -15.20
CA PRO A 94 0.79 -0.07 -15.51
C PRO A 94 2.17 -0.72 -15.46
N GLY A 95 3.21 -0.03 -15.95
CA GLY A 95 4.58 -0.56 -15.93
C GLY A 95 5.10 -0.79 -14.51
N PHE A 96 4.77 0.12 -13.57
CA PHE A 96 5.14 -0.03 -12.18
C PHE A 96 4.37 -1.18 -11.50
N ALA A 97 3.05 -1.30 -11.73
CA ALA A 97 2.28 -2.42 -11.22
C ALA A 97 2.77 -3.77 -11.78
N ASP A 98 3.12 -3.82 -13.07
CA ASP A 98 3.67 -5.01 -13.71
C ASP A 98 5.07 -5.36 -13.19
N PHE A 99 5.91 -4.37 -12.90
CA PHE A 99 7.20 -4.57 -12.21
C PHE A 99 6.99 -5.24 -10.84
N LEU A 100 6.06 -4.73 -10.05
CA LEU A 100 5.76 -5.31 -8.73
C LEU A 100 5.36 -6.78 -8.85
N ALA A 101 4.42 -7.09 -9.75
CA ALA A 101 3.85 -8.43 -9.86
C ALA A 101 4.81 -9.45 -10.53
N HIS A 102 5.56 -9.01 -11.54
CA HIS A 102 6.29 -9.93 -12.43
C HIS A 102 7.81 -9.91 -12.27
N GLU A 103 8.36 -8.91 -11.56
CA GLU A 103 9.80 -8.84 -11.27
C GLU A 103 10.06 -8.86 -9.76
N LEU A 104 9.49 -7.92 -8.98
CA LEU A 104 9.72 -7.84 -7.53
C LEU A 104 9.24 -9.10 -6.80
N MET A 105 7.99 -9.54 -7.03
CA MET A 105 7.42 -10.67 -6.29
C MET A 105 8.15 -12.01 -6.57
N PRO A 106 8.47 -12.38 -7.83
CA PRO A 106 9.29 -13.58 -8.10
C PRO A 106 10.68 -13.47 -7.49
N TRP A 107 11.34 -12.32 -7.58
CA TRP A 107 12.67 -12.09 -7.02
C TRP A 107 12.69 -12.26 -5.50
N LEU A 108 11.69 -11.70 -4.79
CA LEU A 108 11.54 -11.86 -3.34
C LEU A 108 11.36 -13.32 -2.95
N ARG A 109 10.49 -14.05 -3.65
CA ARG A 109 10.19 -15.47 -3.35
C ARG A 109 11.38 -16.39 -3.63
N ALA A 110 12.17 -16.08 -4.65
CA ALA A 110 13.41 -16.81 -4.91
C ALA A 110 14.44 -16.59 -3.80
N ARG A 111 14.51 -15.38 -3.23
CA ARG A 111 15.43 -15.01 -2.15
C ARG A 111 14.95 -15.52 -0.78
N GLN A 112 13.64 -15.51 -0.56
CA GLN A 112 12.98 -15.93 0.68
C GLN A 112 11.84 -16.90 0.37
N PRO A 113 12.16 -18.20 0.18
CA PRO A 113 11.15 -19.21 -0.21
C PRO A 113 10.00 -19.38 0.80
N GLY A 114 10.17 -18.92 2.04
CA GLY A 114 9.12 -18.94 3.05
C GLY A 114 7.99 -17.91 2.84
N ILE A 115 8.18 -16.91 1.95
CA ILE A 115 7.15 -15.92 1.65
C ILE A 115 5.96 -16.59 0.96
N SER A 116 4.75 -16.32 1.44
CA SER A 116 3.51 -16.89 0.92
C SER A 116 3.29 -16.58 -0.57
N HIS A 117 2.75 -17.54 -1.28
CA HIS A 117 2.28 -17.39 -2.65
C HIS A 117 0.80 -16.95 -2.74
N GLY A 118 0.05 -17.03 -1.64
CA GLY A 118 -1.36 -16.68 -1.60
C GLY A 118 -1.56 -15.16 -1.66
N ALA A 119 -2.39 -14.67 -2.58
CA ALA A 119 -2.68 -13.24 -2.69
C ALA A 119 -3.26 -12.64 -1.40
N ARG A 120 -4.03 -13.41 -0.64
CA ARG A 120 -4.59 -13.00 0.66
C ARG A 120 -3.55 -12.81 1.76
N ASP A 121 -2.31 -13.24 1.53
CA ASP A 121 -1.19 -13.11 2.45
C ASP A 121 -0.31 -11.90 2.09
N VAL A 122 -0.62 -11.24 0.98
CA VAL A 122 0.13 -10.07 0.50
C VAL A 122 -0.69 -8.82 0.74
N VAL A 123 -0.13 -7.89 1.51
CA VAL A 123 -0.64 -6.54 1.69
C VAL A 123 0.22 -5.60 0.86
N VAL A 124 -0.38 -4.93 -0.11
CA VAL A 124 0.26 -3.82 -0.83
C VAL A 124 -0.20 -2.51 -0.23
N ALA A 125 0.74 -1.66 0.13
CA ALA A 125 0.49 -0.47 0.96
C ALA A 125 1.26 0.76 0.49
N GLY A 126 0.70 1.93 0.78
CA GLY A 126 1.35 3.22 0.57
C GLY A 126 0.47 4.38 0.96
N SER A 127 1.05 5.58 0.93
CA SER A 127 0.37 6.83 1.25
C SER A 127 0.32 7.79 0.06
N SER A 128 -0.70 8.62 0.00
CA SER A 128 -0.83 9.62 -1.08
C SER A 128 -0.87 8.94 -2.47
N TYR A 129 0.03 9.30 -3.38
CA TYR A 129 0.23 8.55 -4.64
C TYR A 129 0.57 7.07 -4.39
N GLY A 130 1.26 6.75 -3.28
CA GLY A 130 1.50 5.36 -2.89
C GLY A 130 0.22 4.61 -2.53
N GLY A 131 -0.77 5.27 -1.92
CA GLY A 131 -2.09 4.71 -1.67
C GLY A 131 -2.88 4.42 -2.96
N LEU A 132 -2.81 5.35 -3.93
CA LEU A 132 -3.34 5.15 -5.28
C LEU A 132 -2.65 3.98 -5.98
N ALA A 133 -1.30 3.92 -5.92
CA ALA A 133 -0.52 2.84 -6.51
C ALA A 133 -0.86 1.47 -5.89
N ALA A 134 -1.05 1.41 -4.57
CA ALA A 134 -1.45 0.19 -3.87
C ALA A 134 -2.82 -0.31 -4.35
N ALA A 135 -3.80 0.58 -4.44
CA ALA A 135 -5.13 0.23 -4.95
C ALA A 135 -5.09 -0.19 -6.42
N PHE A 136 -4.27 0.49 -7.24
CA PHE A 136 -4.11 0.14 -8.65
C PHE A 136 -3.36 -1.19 -8.85
N ALA A 137 -2.33 -1.48 -8.06
CA ALA A 137 -1.64 -2.77 -8.10
C ALA A 137 -2.59 -3.93 -7.76
N GLY A 138 -3.44 -3.77 -6.73
CA GLY A 138 -4.51 -4.71 -6.42
C GLY A 138 -5.51 -4.86 -7.56
N TYR A 139 -5.97 -3.76 -8.15
CA TYR A 139 -6.90 -3.77 -9.29
C TYR A 139 -6.32 -4.53 -10.49
N ARG A 140 -5.06 -4.27 -10.84
CA ARG A 140 -4.40 -4.84 -12.01
C ARG A 140 -3.95 -6.29 -11.82
N HIS A 141 -3.49 -6.64 -10.62
CA HIS A 141 -2.95 -7.96 -10.29
C HIS A 141 -3.60 -8.56 -9.03
N PRO A 142 -4.93 -8.78 -9.01
CA PRO A 142 -5.65 -9.26 -7.82
C PRO A 142 -5.26 -10.69 -7.42
N GLY A 143 -4.67 -11.47 -8.32
CA GLY A 143 -4.10 -12.79 -8.03
C GLY A 143 -2.76 -12.73 -7.29
N VAL A 144 -2.15 -11.54 -7.17
CA VAL A 144 -0.87 -11.31 -6.47
C VAL A 144 -1.09 -10.50 -5.20
N PHE A 145 -1.89 -9.43 -5.28
CA PHE A 145 -2.12 -8.47 -4.20
C PHE A 145 -3.58 -8.54 -3.75
N GLY A 146 -3.88 -9.38 -2.77
CA GLY A 146 -5.25 -9.60 -2.30
C GLY A 146 -5.72 -8.60 -1.24
N ASN A 147 -4.81 -7.88 -0.58
CA ASN A 147 -5.12 -6.85 0.42
C ASN A 147 -4.49 -5.53 0.04
N VAL A 148 -5.31 -4.49 0.00
CA VAL A 148 -4.93 -3.11 -0.29
C VAL A 148 -5.00 -2.29 0.99
N LEU A 149 -3.90 -1.64 1.35
CA LEU A 149 -3.83 -0.72 2.48
C LEU A 149 -3.46 0.67 1.93
N ALA A 150 -4.44 1.55 1.81
CA ALA A 150 -4.28 2.87 1.24
C ALA A 150 -4.44 3.95 2.31
N LEU A 151 -3.35 4.67 2.57
CA LEU A 151 -3.27 5.74 3.55
C LEU A 151 -3.38 7.08 2.82
N SER A 152 -4.46 7.82 3.04
CA SER A 152 -4.67 9.13 2.39
C SER A 152 -4.42 9.07 0.88
N GLY A 153 -5.02 8.08 0.20
CA GLY A 153 -4.76 7.79 -1.21
C GLY A 153 -5.19 8.96 -2.11
N SER A 154 -4.36 9.27 -3.14
CA SER A 154 -4.65 10.33 -4.11
C SER A 154 -5.74 9.90 -5.12
N PHE A 155 -6.91 9.49 -4.63
CA PHE A 155 -7.99 8.95 -5.48
C PHE A 155 -8.67 10.01 -6.34
N TRP A 156 -8.40 11.29 -6.10
CA TRP A 156 -8.76 12.39 -6.97
C TRP A 156 -8.07 12.35 -8.35
N TRP A 157 -6.99 11.58 -8.48
CA TRP A 157 -6.15 11.53 -9.67
C TRP A 157 -6.87 10.95 -10.90
N GLY A 158 -6.49 11.49 -12.07
CA GLY A 158 -6.84 10.95 -13.39
C GLY A 158 -5.70 11.17 -14.39
N PRO A 159 -5.64 10.38 -15.50
CA PRO A 159 -4.50 10.36 -16.44
C PRO A 159 -4.22 11.69 -17.14
N ARG A 160 -5.17 12.62 -17.15
CA ARG A 160 -5.02 13.96 -17.75
C ARG A 160 -5.08 15.08 -16.71
N ASN A 161 -4.77 14.80 -15.46
CA ASN A 161 -4.71 15.83 -14.42
C ASN A 161 -3.62 16.84 -14.73
N VAL A 162 -3.96 17.84 -15.51
CA VAL A 162 -3.18 19.07 -15.62
C VAL A 162 -3.76 20.05 -14.58
N PRO A 163 -2.97 20.53 -13.59
CA PRO A 163 -3.47 21.25 -12.41
C PRO A 163 -4.06 22.64 -12.65
N ARG A 164 -4.50 23.04 -13.84
CA ARG A 164 -4.84 24.45 -14.11
C ARG A 164 -5.84 24.74 -15.24
N ALA A 165 -6.93 24.03 -15.37
CA ALA A 165 -7.97 24.60 -16.23
C ALA A 165 -9.37 24.41 -15.61
N PRO A 166 -10.13 25.49 -15.44
CA PRO A 166 -11.54 25.41 -15.09
C PRO A 166 -12.35 25.03 -16.34
N ASP A 167 -12.18 23.81 -16.81
CA ASP A 167 -12.98 23.28 -17.91
C ASP A 167 -13.92 22.22 -17.35
N PHE A 168 -15.22 22.50 -17.37
CA PHE A 168 -16.27 21.57 -16.97
C PHE A 168 -16.18 20.23 -17.71
N GLU A 169 -15.59 20.19 -18.89
CA GLU A 169 -15.36 18.96 -19.66
C GLU A 169 -14.31 18.01 -19.01
N ARG A 170 -13.48 18.50 -18.08
CA ARG A 170 -12.46 17.71 -17.38
C ARG A 170 -12.93 17.05 -16.10
N PHE A 171 -14.11 17.37 -15.58
CA PHE A 171 -14.69 16.65 -14.43
C PHE A 171 -14.88 15.15 -14.69
N GLY A 172 -14.92 14.72 -15.96
CA GLY A 172 -14.96 13.32 -16.34
C GLY A 172 -13.66 12.54 -16.14
N GLU A 173 -12.50 13.17 -15.90
CA GLU A 173 -11.18 12.51 -15.86
C GLU A 173 -10.65 12.28 -14.45
N GLY A 174 -11.08 13.05 -13.47
CA GLY A 174 -10.78 12.85 -12.05
C GLY A 174 -11.34 11.53 -11.50
N GLU A 175 -10.82 11.06 -10.39
CA GLU A 175 -11.22 9.83 -9.72
C GLU A 175 -11.22 8.60 -10.66
N TRP A 176 -10.24 8.55 -11.56
CA TRP A 176 -10.18 7.52 -12.60
C TRP A 176 -10.26 6.11 -12.02
N LEU A 177 -9.50 5.79 -10.97
CA LEU A 177 -9.49 4.44 -10.39
C LEU A 177 -10.83 4.10 -9.73
N THR A 178 -11.50 5.05 -9.12
CA THR A 178 -12.86 4.86 -8.55
C THR A 178 -13.85 4.45 -9.64
N ARG A 179 -13.78 5.09 -10.82
CA ARG A 179 -14.62 4.73 -11.98
C ARG A 179 -14.27 3.36 -12.54
N GLU A 180 -12.98 3.00 -12.60
CA GLU A 180 -12.55 1.66 -13.01
C GLU A 180 -13.15 0.58 -12.10
N PHE A 181 -13.10 0.78 -10.78
CA PHE A 181 -13.76 -0.14 -9.84
C PHE A 181 -15.27 -0.18 -10.03
N ALA A 182 -15.92 0.95 -10.29
CA ALA A 182 -17.36 1.00 -10.54
C ALA A 182 -17.75 0.18 -11.79
N ALA A 183 -16.97 0.31 -12.88
CA ALA A 183 -17.25 -0.30 -14.17
C ALA A 183 -16.86 -1.80 -14.24
N SER A 184 -15.82 -2.22 -13.51
CA SER A 184 -15.30 -3.59 -13.57
C SER A 184 -16.15 -4.60 -12.80
N ALA A 185 -16.01 -5.90 -13.09
CA ALA A 185 -16.47 -6.94 -12.20
C ALA A 185 -15.76 -6.88 -10.84
N ARG A 186 -16.43 -7.38 -9.78
CA ARG A 186 -15.80 -7.45 -8.46
C ARG A 186 -14.58 -8.38 -8.49
N LEU A 187 -13.45 -7.87 -7.99
CA LEU A 187 -12.19 -8.59 -7.86
C LEU A 187 -12.05 -9.21 -6.44
N PRO A 188 -11.23 -10.24 -6.25
CA PRO A 188 -11.03 -10.87 -4.93
C PRO A 188 -10.10 -10.04 -4.02
N LEU A 189 -10.46 -8.79 -3.75
CA LEU A 189 -9.69 -7.82 -2.98
C LEU A 189 -10.36 -7.50 -1.64
N ARG A 190 -9.56 -7.15 -0.64
CA ARG A 190 -9.94 -6.55 0.64
C ARG A 190 -9.24 -5.21 0.78
N PHE A 191 -9.91 -4.24 1.40
CA PHE A 191 -9.41 -2.88 1.51
C PHE A 191 -9.37 -2.42 2.96
N PHE A 192 -8.28 -1.74 3.32
CA PHE A 192 -8.19 -0.84 4.44
C PHE A 192 -7.82 0.54 3.91
N ILE A 193 -8.70 1.52 4.10
CA ILE A 193 -8.54 2.87 3.55
C ILE A 193 -8.65 3.87 4.69
N THR A 194 -7.73 4.83 4.75
CA THR A 194 -7.81 5.94 5.71
C THR A 194 -7.68 7.29 5.02
N ALA A 195 -8.25 8.33 5.63
CA ALA A 195 -8.04 9.71 5.23
C ALA A 195 -8.05 10.64 6.45
N GLY A 196 -7.22 11.67 6.43
CA GLY A 196 -7.17 12.67 7.49
C GLY A 196 -8.31 13.69 7.37
N LEU A 197 -8.93 14.06 8.49
CA LEU A 197 -10.00 15.06 8.53
C LEU A 197 -9.54 16.45 8.04
N MET A 198 -8.23 16.72 8.08
CA MET A 198 -7.64 17.99 7.60
C MET A 198 -7.19 17.91 6.14
N GLU A 199 -7.42 16.81 5.44
CA GLU A 199 -7.06 16.61 4.02
C GLU A 199 -8.19 17.07 3.09
N ILE A 200 -8.76 18.22 3.40
CA ILE A 200 -9.75 18.92 2.59
C ILE A 200 -9.08 19.59 1.38
N THR A 201 -9.81 19.74 0.29
CA THR A 201 -9.30 20.43 -0.89
C THR A 201 -9.08 21.90 -0.61
N LEU A 202 -7.86 22.38 -0.87
CA LEU A 202 -7.52 23.80 -0.88
C LEU A 202 -7.57 24.39 -2.31
N THR A 203 -7.80 23.55 -3.33
CA THR A 203 -7.85 23.94 -4.74
C THR A 203 -9.23 23.61 -5.31
N GLY A 204 -9.85 24.52 -6.02
CA GLY A 204 -11.25 24.46 -6.46
C GLY A 204 -11.61 23.40 -7.52
N ASP A 205 -10.75 22.44 -7.81
CA ASP A 205 -10.84 21.59 -9.01
C ASP A 205 -11.22 20.13 -8.74
N GLY A 206 -11.99 19.85 -7.72
CA GLY A 206 -12.43 18.49 -7.40
C GLY A 206 -12.24 18.13 -5.93
N GLY A 207 -12.82 17.02 -5.49
CA GLY A 207 -12.76 16.58 -4.11
C GLY A 207 -11.32 16.37 -3.61
N GLY A 208 -11.06 16.75 -2.37
CA GLY A 208 -9.80 16.46 -1.70
C GLY A 208 -9.59 14.96 -1.44
N ILE A 209 -8.48 14.63 -0.80
CA ILE A 209 -8.18 13.25 -0.43
C ILE A 209 -9.30 12.67 0.45
N LEU A 210 -9.82 13.44 1.39
CA LEU A 210 -10.90 13.01 2.27
C LEU A 210 -12.16 12.65 1.47
N ASP A 211 -12.61 13.54 0.58
CA ASP A 211 -13.85 13.35 -0.17
C ASP A 211 -13.76 12.22 -1.19
N THR A 212 -12.63 12.15 -1.91
CA THR A 212 -12.42 11.09 -2.90
C THR A 212 -12.17 9.72 -2.28
N SER A 213 -11.61 9.67 -1.07
CA SER A 213 -11.52 8.43 -0.28
C SER A 213 -12.89 7.95 0.20
N ARG A 214 -13.77 8.87 0.62
CA ARG A 214 -15.19 8.58 0.95
C ARG A 214 -15.94 8.04 -0.25
N HIS A 215 -15.73 8.63 -1.43
CA HIS A 215 -16.39 8.20 -2.66
C HIS A 215 -15.89 6.80 -3.08
N LEU A 216 -14.59 6.55 -3.12
CA LEU A 216 -14.05 5.22 -3.41
C LEU A 216 -14.61 4.17 -2.43
N ARG A 217 -14.59 4.44 -1.11
CA ARG A 217 -15.23 3.56 -0.12
C ARG A 217 -16.66 3.22 -0.50
N THR A 218 -17.46 4.24 -0.85
CA THR A 218 -18.88 4.06 -1.17
C THR A 218 -19.05 3.16 -2.40
N VAL A 219 -18.26 3.39 -3.45
CA VAL A 219 -18.27 2.54 -4.66
C VAL A 219 -17.87 1.11 -4.34
N LEU A 220 -16.78 0.91 -3.60
CA LEU A 220 -16.32 -0.43 -3.24
C LEU A 220 -17.35 -1.19 -2.40
N GLN A 221 -17.97 -0.53 -1.43
CA GLN A 221 -19.04 -1.13 -0.59
C GLN A 221 -20.26 -1.49 -1.43
N ALA A 222 -20.71 -0.61 -2.32
CA ALA A 222 -21.83 -0.89 -3.23
C ALA A 222 -21.56 -2.08 -4.16
N LYS A 223 -20.28 -2.33 -4.49
CA LYS A 223 -19.85 -3.51 -5.26
C LYS A 223 -19.60 -4.75 -4.40
N GLY A 224 -19.81 -4.69 -3.08
CA GLY A 224 -19.69 -5.82 -2.16
C GLY A 224 -18.24 -6.18 -1.80
N TYR A 225 -17.29 -5.26 -1.95
CA TYR A 225 -15.93 -5.49 -1.44
C TYR A 225 -15.90 -5.44 0.09
N PRO A 226 -15.11 -6.28 0.78
CA PRO A 226 -14.76 -6.06 2.16
C PRO A 226 -13.90 -4.79 2.27
N VAL A 227 -14.46 -3.74 2.87
CA VAL A 227 -13.80 -2.44 3.03
C VAL A 227 -13.88 -2.02 4.48
N HIS A 228 -12.73 -1.82 5.11
CA HIS A 228 -12.62 -1.04 6.32
C HIS A 228 -12.17 0.38 5.96
N TYR A 229 -12.94 1.37 6.38
CA TYR A 229 -12.64 2.77 6.16
C TYR A 229 -12.67 3.52 7.48
N GLN A 230 -11.65 4.33 7.73
CA GLN A 230 -11.63 5.20 8.90
C GLN A 230 -11.06 6.58 8.57
N GLU A 231 -11.52 7.58 9.30
CA GLU A 231 -11.00 8.92 9.26
C GLU A 231 -10.21 9.20 10.55
N PHE A 232 -9.06 9.86 10.43
CA PHE A 232 -8.24 10.18 11.58
C PHE A 232 -8.12 11.71 11.76
N ALA A 233 -7.95 12.14 13.02
CA ALA A 233 -7.75 13.54 13.36
C ALA A 233 -6.30 13.94 13.02
N GLY A 234 -6.04 14.28 11.77
CA GLY A 234 -4.72 14.64 11.27
C GLY A 234 -4.74 15.08 9.81
N GLY A 235 -3.56 15.33 9.29
CA GLY A 235 -3.30 15.76 7.92
C GLY A 235 -2.36 14.80 7.19
N HIS A 236 -1.70 15.32 6.17
CA HIS A 236 -0.94 14.56 5.17
C HIS A 236 0.52 14.36 5.59
N ASP A 237 0.78 13.46 6.56
CA ASP A 237 2.13 13.26 7.09
C ASP A 237 2.43 11.82 7.54
N TYR A 238 3.73 11.46 7.57
CA TYR A 238 4.21 10.12 7.90
C TYR A 238 4.03 9.74 9.37
N TYR A 239 3.91 10.68 10.29
CA TYR A 239 3.68 10.39 11.71
C TYR A 239 2.26 9.85 11.91
N ALA A 240 1.27 10.52 11.29
CA ALA A 240 -0.09 10.04 11.26
C ALA A 240 -0.17 8.68 10.55
N TRP A 241 0.41 8.57 9.35
CA TRP A 241 0.37 7.33 8.57
C TRP A 241 1.05 6.14 9.25
N ARG A 242 2.04 6.35 10.12
CA ARG A 242 2.63 5.28 10.92
C ARG A 242 1.58 4.60 11.81
N GLY A 243 0.74 5.37 12.49
CA GLY A 243 -0.35 4.86 13.31
C GLY A 243 -1.41 4.13 12.48
N GLU A 244 -1.79 4.72 11.36
CA GLU A 244 -2.79 4.18 10.44
C GLU A 244 -2.29 2.89 9.77
N LEU A 245 -1.01 2.79 9.42
CA LEU A 245 -0.39 1.56 8.92
C LEU A 245 -0.50 0.43 9.94
N ALA A 246 -0.22 0.72 11.23
CA ALA A 246 -0.36 -0.25 12.29
C ALA A 246 -1.79 -0.80 12.39
N GLN A 247 -2.78 0.08 12.37
CA GLN A 247 -4.20 -0.32 12.44
C GLN A 247 -4.60 -1.16 11.22
N GLY A 248 -4.18 -0.74 10.02
CA GLY A 248 -4.44 -1.47 8.79
C GLY A 248 -3.84 -2.87 8.77
N LEU A 249 -2.59 -3.03 9.23
CA LEU A 249 -1.95 -4.34 9.33
C LEU A 249 -2.67 -5.23 10.34
N VAL A 250 -3.07 -4.70 11.49
CA VAL A 250 -3.85 -5.45 12.49
C VAL A 250 -5.19 -5.88 11.91
N HIS A 251 -5.89 -5.00 11.18
CA HIS A 251 -7.17 -5.34 10.57
C HIS A 251 -7.03 -6.42 9.48
N LEU A 252 -6.03 -6.30 8.61
CA LEU A 252 -5.89 -7.19 7.45
C LEU A 252 -5.25 -8.54 7.80
N LEU A 253 -4.39 -8.60 8.83
CA LEU A 253 -3.60 -9.78 9.17
C LEU A 253 -3.86 -10.33 10.57
N GLY A 254 -4.40 -9.51 11.50
CA GLY A 254 -4.58 -9.90 12.91
C GLY A 254 -5.61 -11.02 13.12
N GLU A 255 -6.61 -11.14 12.26
CA GLU A 255 -7.62 -12.22 12.33
C GLU A 255 -7.00 -13.63 12.23
N ARG A 256 -5.83 -13.76 11.61
CA ARG A 256 -5.08 -15.03 11.51
C ARG A 256 -4.51 -15.52 12.84
N MET A 257 -4.43 -14.62 13.83
CA MET A 257 -3.96 -14.96 15.16
C MET A 257 -5.08 -15.58 16.02
N ALA A 258 -6.33 -15.40 15.58
CA ALA A 258 -7.53 -15.87 16.30
C ALA A 258 -8.06 -17.22 15.77
N ALA A 259 -7.55 -17.74 14.66
CA ALA A 259 -7.93 -19.05 14.16
C ALA A 259 -7.17 -20.15 14.94
N PRO A 260 -7.86 -21.11 15.60
CA PRO A 260 -7.25 -22.21 16.32
C PRO A 260 -6.51 -23.17 15.40
#